data_b4485dbc697ab69278b11280f7b91a7d
#
_entry.id   b4485dbc697ab69278b11280f7b91a7d
#
_cell.length_a   1.000
_cell.length_b   1.000
_cell.length_c   1.000
_cell.angle_alpha   90.00
_cell.angle_beta   90.00
_cell.angle_gamma   90.00
#
_symmetry.space_group_name_H-M   'P 1'
#
loop_
_entity.id
_entity.type
_entity.pdbx_description
1 polymer ?
#
loop_
_entity_poly.entity_id
_entity_poly.type
_entity_poly.pdbx_seq_one_letter_code
_entity_poly.pdbx_strand_id
1 'polypeptide(L)'
;MKNSNLKDRMLGCLFGQAIGDALGLGTEFMDKNEVIKYYPDGLRYYSQIIKDVHRSRWAKGSWTDDTDMMLCILDGFENGKFNVRRVASNFKDWFNGDPLGIGKHTNNVLCMGDYVEQPEMCSKLWWNISRQKSAANGALMRTSVVGLATSDIEEQAIAICKLTHYDPRCVGSCVIATAIINNLVWNEDLLSYDDIKSIARKYDDRIIEWIDAAYNSQNISMLDLDEPYSMGYTLRTLSAALWCYWHSPSFEEGLFSVVNEGGDADTNAAVACAILGAKFGYDVIPKYYIVNLYNEPMYRNVVQNFINQVLNAEREIG
;
A
#
# COMPACT_ATOMS: atom_id res chain seq x y z
N MET A 1 -12.04 -15.91 -20.97
CA MET A 1 -11.04 -16.38 -20.01
C MET A 1 -10.05 -15.28 -19.64
N LYS A 2 -9.35 -14.62 -20.59
CA LYS A 2 -8.35 -13.57 -20.26
C LYS A 2 -8.92 -12.41 -19.42
N ASN A 3 -10.11 -11.86 -19.79
CA ASN A 3 -10.75 -10.77 -19.03
C ASN A 3 -11.26 -11.18 -17.64
N SER A 4 -11.56 -12.45 -17.40
CA SER A 4 -11.98 -12.95 -16.08
C SER A 4 -10.81 -12.97 -15.10
N ASN A 5 -9.64 -13.43 -15.56
CA ASN A 5 -8.43 -13.48 -14.75
C ASN A 5 -7.90 -12.07 -14.44
N LEU A 6 -7.93 -11.15 -15.43
CA LEU A 6 -7.53 -9.76 -15.26
C LEU A 6 -8.36 -9.04 -14.18
N LYS A 7 -9.70 -9.18 -14.25
CA LYS A 7 -10.61 -8.60 -13.24
C LYS A 7 -10.39 -9.22 -11.86
N ASP A 8 -10.14 -10.52 -11.79
CA ASP A 8 -9.87 -11.24 -10.55
C ASP A 8 -8.61 -10.71 -9.87
N ARG A 9 -7.52 -10.50 -10.62
CA ARG A 9 -6.27 -9.94 -10.10
C ARG A 9 -6.41 -8.48 -9.66
N MET A 10 -7.15 -7.65 -10.41
CA MET A 10 -7.44 -6.26 -10.02
C MET A 10 -8.24 -6.20 -8.72
N LEU A 11 -9.29 -7.02 -8.61
CA LEU A 11 -10.07 -7.15 -7.37
C LEU A 11 -9.19 -7.65 -6.23
N GLY A 12 -8.35 -8.66 -6.51
CA GLY A 12 -7.40 -9.20 -5.55
C GLY A 12 -6.46 -8.14 -4.99
N CYS A 13 -5.89 -7.29 -5.86
CA CYS A 13 -5.02 -6.19 -5.46
C CYS A 13 -5.74 -5.22 -4.49
N LEU A 14 -6.90 -4.71 -4.88
CA LEU A 14 -7.61 -3.68 -4.12
C LEU A 14 -8.20 -4.24 -2.81
N PHE A 15 -8.85 -5.41 -2.85
CA PHE A 15 -9.32 -6.06 -1.63
C PHE A 15 -8.17 -6.53 -0.74
N GLY A 16 -7.08 -7.02 -1.34
CA GLY A 16 -5.87 -7.38 -0.61
C GLY A 16 -5.34 -6.23 0.23
N GLN A 17 -5.23 -5.04 -0.36
CA GLN A 17 -4.81 -3.84 0.37
C GLN A 17 -5.70 -3.55 1.56
N ALA A 18 -7.02 -3.43 1.36
CA ALA A 18 -7.94 -3.09 2.43
C ALA A 18 -8.00 -4.16 3.54
N ILE A 19 -7.84 -5.43 3.19
CA ILE A 19 -7.77 -6.55 4.15
C ILE A 19 -6.47 -6.50 4.96
N GLY A 20 -5.34 -6.25 4.29
CA GLY A 20 -4.04 -6.12 4.93
C GLY A 20 -4.02 -4.99 5.95
N ASP A 21 -4.46 -3.80 5.53
CA ASP A 21 -4.63 -2.62 6.36
C ASP A 21 -5.54 -2.91 7.58
N ALA A 22 -6.76 -3.39 7.35
CA ALA A 22 -7.73 -3.64 8.40
C ALA A 22 -7.30 -4.73 9.42
N LEU A 23 -6.56 -5.75 9.00
CA LEU A 23 -6.07 -6.77 9.92
C LEU A 23 -4.79 -6.31 10.61
N GLY A 24 -3.90 -5.62 9.88
CA GLY A 24 -2.63 -5.09 10.39
C GLY A 24 -2.81 -4.07 11.50
N LEU A 25 -3.90 -3.27 11.47
CA LEU A 25 -4.31 -2.39 12.55
C LEU A 25 -4.32 -3.12 13.92
N GLY A 26 -4.58 -4.42 13.93
CA GLY A 26 -4.62 -5.22 15.15
C GLY A 26 -3.28 -5.37 15.87
N THR A 27 -2.17 -5.25 15.16
CA THR A 27 -0.81 -5.35 15.71
C THR A 27 0.05 -4.11 15.45
N GLU A 28 -0.54 -3.07 14.85
CA GLU A 28 0.12 -1.78 14.62
C GLU A 28 0.72 -1.22 15.92
N PHE A 29 1.96 -0.76 15.86
CA PHE A 29 2.78 -0.24 16.96
C PHE A 29 3.10 -1.25 18.08
N MET A 30 2.82 -2.53 17.92
CA MET A 30 3.27 -3.57 18.86
C MET A 30 4.67 -4.05 18.50
N ASP A 31 5.49 -4.32 19.48
CA ASP A 31 6.67 -5.17 19.30
C ASP A 31 6.28 -6.66 19.26
N LYS A 32 7.22 -7.54 18.90
CA LYS A 32 6.97 -8.99 18.81
C LYS A 32 6.51 -9.61 20.12
N ASN A 33 7.02 -9.11 21.26
CA ASN A 33 6.62 -9.65 22.58
C ASN A 33 5.17 -9.26 22.88
N GLU A 34 4.76 -8.05 22.50
CA GLU A 34 3.38 -7.60 22.65
C GLU A 34 2.43 -8.38 21.73
N VAL A 35 2.84 -8.63 20.47
CA VAL A 35 2.07 -9.48 19.54
C VAL A 35 1.87 -10.87 20.16
N ILE A 36 2.93 -11.54 20.62
CA ILE A 36 2.85 -12.87 21.26
C ILE A 36 1.98 -12.83 22.51
N LYS A 37 2.08 -11.77 23.31
CA LYS A 37 1.30 -11.60 24.55
C LYS A 37 -0.19 -11.48 24.29
N TYR A 38 -0.59 -10.68 23.31
CA TYR A 38 -2.01 -10.42 23.02
C TYR A 38 -2.62 -11.44 22.05
N TYR A 39 -1.80 -12.04 21.19
CA TYR A 39 -2.20 -13.00 20.18
C TYR A 39 -1.26 -14.22 20.19
N PRO A 40 -1.33 -15.07 21.23
CA PRO A 40 -0.40 -16.21 21.40
C PRO A 40 -0.45 -17.22 20.24
N ASP A 41 -1.60 -17.35 19.56
CA ASP A 41 -1.78 -18.17 18.36
C ASP A 41 -1.68 -17.36 17.05
N GLY A 42 -1.24 -16.12 17.15
CA GLY A 42 -1.21 -15.13 16.08
C GLY A 42 -2.59 -14.50 15.80
N LEU A 43 -2.56 -13.28 15.26
CA LEU A 43 -3.76 -12.57 14.81
C LEU A 43 -4.19 -13.08 13.43
N ARG A 44 -5.40 -13.65 13.33
CA ARG A 44 -5.97 -14.17 12.07
C ARG A 44 -7.30 -13.50 11.70
N TYR A 45 -8.04 -12.96 12.66
CA TYR A 45 -9.41 -12.50 12.42
C TYR A 45 -9.64 -11.12 13.02
N TYR A 46 -10.36 -10.25 12.34
CA TYR A 46 -10.73 -8.91 12.85
C TYR A 46 -11.42 -8.99 14.22
N SER A 47 -12.18 -10.08 14.48
CA SER A 47 -12.87 -10.28 15.76
C SER A 47 -11.91 -10.43 16.96
N GLN A 48 -10.66 -10.85 16.72
CA GLN A 48 -9.63 -11.02 17.74
C GLN A 48 -8.98 -9.69 18.13
N ILE A 49 -9.05 -8.64 17.28
CA ILE A 49 -8.40 -7.36 17.52
C ILE A 49 -8.81 -6.83 18.88
N ILE A 50 -7.81 -6.61 19.75
CA ILE A 50 -8.03 -6.09 21.10
C ILE A 50 -8.55 -4.65 21.05
N LYS A 51 -9.25 -4.23 22.11
CA LYS A 51 -9.71 -2.85 22.27
C LYS A 51 -8.83 -2.15 23.29
N ASP A 52 -7.80 -1.50 22.84
CA ASP A 52 -6.99 -0.55 23.60
C ASP A 52 -7.30 0.89 23.22
N VAL A 53 -6.56 1.86 23.77
CA VAL A 53 -6.74 3.30 23.48
C VAL A 53 -6.58 3.61 22.00
N HIS A 54 -5.65 2.94 21.32
CA HIS A 54 -5.39 3.16 19.91
C HIS A 54 -6.51 2.53 19.04
N ARG A 55 -6.73 1.21 19.18
CA ARG A 55 -7.61 0.41 18.31
C ARG A 55 -9.10 0.61 18.56
N SER A 56 -9.48 1.13 19.75
CA SER A 56 -10.89 1.40 20.05
C SER A 56 -11.51 2.53 19.24
N ARG A 57 -10.70 3.31 18.52
CA ARG A 57 -11.16 4.38 17.61
C ARG A 57 -11.81 3.84 16.33
N TRP A 58 -11.47 2.61 15.95
CA TRP A 58 -11.99 1.95 14.74
C TRP A 58 -12.99 0.85 15.07
N ALA A 59 -13.99 0.68 14.22
CA ALA A 59 -14.81 -0.52 14.24
C ALA A 59 -13.97 -1.72 13.76
N LYS A 60 -14.36 -2.94 14.17
CA LYS A 60 -13.67 -4.15 13.70
C LYS A 60 -13.81 -4.29 12.18
N GLY A 61 -12.70 -4.59 11.51
CA GLY A 61 -12.63 -4.69 10.06
C GLY A 61 -12.54 -3.35 9.33
N SER A 62 -12.44 -2.23 10.07
CA SER A 62 -12.13 -0.94 9.45
C SER A 62 -10.66 -0.89 9.03
N TRP A 63 -10.43 -0.28 7.89
CA TRP A 63 -9.12 0.14 7.41
C TRP A 63 -8.73 1.52 7.98
N THR A 64 -7.52 1.98 7.68
CA THR A 64 -6.93 3.24 8.15
C THR A 64 -6.73 4.23 6.99
N ASP A 65 -5.83 5.22 7.17
CA ASP A 65 -5.46 6.18 6.12
C ASP A 65 -4.82 5.53 4.89
N ASP A 66 -4.26 4.34 5.02
CA ASP A 66 -3.70 3.56 3.90
C ASP A 66 -4.73 3.34 2.79
N THR A 67 -5.87 2.79 3.13
CA THR A 67 -6.94 2.53 2.17
C THR A 67 -7.75 3.78 1.85
N ASP A 68 -8.00 4.67 2.81
CA ASP A 68 -8.69 5.94 2.55
C ASP A 68 -7.97 6.76 1.48
N MET A 69 -6.65 6.90 1.59
CA MET A 69 -5.87 7.64 0.61
C MET A 69 -5.75 6.91 -0.74
N MET A 70 -5.76 5.58 -0.75
CA MET A 70 -5.86 4.80 -1.99
C MET A 70 -7.20 5.08 -2.69
N LEU A 71 -8.31 5.15 -1.96
CA LEU A 71 -9.63 5.52 -2.51
C LEU A 71 -9.65 6.95 -3.06
N CYS A 72 -8.92 7.90 -2.44
CA CYS A 72 -8.74 9.24 -2.98
C CYS A 72 -8.01 9.25 -4.34
N ILE A 73 -7.00 8.36 -4.52
CA ILE A 73 -6.30 8.20 -5.80
C ILE A 73 -7.25 7.59 -6.83
N LEU A 74 -7.95 6.54 -6.46
CA LEU A 74 -8.91 5.82 -7.30
C LEU A 74 -10.00 6.75 -7.85
N ASP A 75 -10.55 7.65 -7.02
CA ASP A 75 -11.54 8.65 -7.46
C ASP A 75 -10.95 9.70 -8.43
N GLY A 76 -9.64 9.86 -8.45
CA GLY A 76 -8.93 10.71 -9.39
C GLY A 76 -8.70 10.09 -10.78
N PHE A 77 -9.16 8.85 -11.03
CA PHE A 77 -8.97 8.18 -12.31
C PHE A 77 -9.98 8.69 -13.35
N GLU A 78 -9.48 9.18 -14.47
CA GLU A 78 -10.30 9.66 -15.59
C GLU A 78 -9.53 9.50 -16.92
N ASN A 79 -10.24 9.18 -17.99
CA ASN A 79 -9.67 9.06 -19.34
C ASN A 79 -8.42 8.16 -19.40
N GLY A 80 -8.42 7.04 -18.66
CA GLY A 80 -7.34 6.05 -18.66
C GLY A 80 -6.13 6.40 -17.77
N LYS A 81 -6.13 7.55 -17.08
CA LYS A 81 -5.02 8.03 -16.24
C LYS A 81 -5.51 8.64 -14.93
N PHE A 82 -4.60 8.78 -13.96
CA PHE A 82 -4.88 9.52 -12.73
C PHE A 82 -4.64 11.01 -12.93
N ASN A 83 -5.68 11.82 -12.72
CA ASN A 83 -5.57 13.27 -12.70
C ASN A 83 -4.91 13.72 -11.39
N VAL A 84 -3.64 14.10 -11.46
CA VAL A 84 -2.81 14.47 -10.31
C VAL A 84 -3.41 15.63 -9.49
N ARG A 85 -4.02 16.62 -10.16
CA ARG A 85 -4.68 17.76 -9.47
C ARG A 85 -5.92 17.32 -8.72
N ARG A 86 -6.73 16.45 -9.33
CA ARG A 86 -7.92 15.89 -8.69
C ARG A 86 -7.54 15.05 -7.48
N VAL A 87 -6.51 14.20 -7.59
CA VAL A 87 -6.00 13.43 -6.46
C VAL A 87 -5.50 14.33 -5.35
N ALA A 88 -4.77 15.42 -5.66
CA ALA A 88 -4.34 16.39 -4.65
C ALA A 88 -5.53 17.05 -3.93
N SER A 89 -6.58 17.44 -4.68
CA SER A 89 -7.82 17.96 -4.10
C SER A 89 -8.49 16.94 -3.18
N ASN A 90 -8.63 15.69 -3.65
CA ASN A 90 -9.21 14.61 -2.86
C ASN A 90 -8.45 14.35 -1.55
N PHE A 91 -7.10 14.41 -1.58
CA PHE A 91 -6.30 14.31 -0.36
C PHE A 91 -6.56 15.48 0.60
N LYS A 92 -6.72 16.69 0.07
CA LYS A 92 -7.02 17.85 0.89
C LYS A 92 -8.41 17.80 1.50
N ASP A 93 -9.39 17.33 0.73
CA ASP A 93 -10.77 17.17 1.21
C ASP A 93 -10.84 16.07 2.28
N TRP A 94 -10.16 14.94 2.09
CA TRP A 94 -10.01 13.90 3.10
C TRP A 94 -9.34 14.42 4.37
N PHE A 95 -8.26 15.18 4.25
CA PHE A 95 -7.56 15.80 5.38
C PHE A 95 -8.46 16.76 6.16
N ASN A 96 -9.26 17.59 5.46
CA ASN A 96 -10.20 18.52 6.07
C ASN A 96 -11.40 17.81 6.72
N GLY A 97 -11.65 16.55 6.37
CA GLY A 97 -12.68 15.69 6.97
C GLY A 97 -12.32 15.13 8.34
N ASP A 98 -11.17 15.51 8.93
CA ASP A 98 -10.68 15.05 10.23
C ASP A 98 -10.54 13.51 10.32
N PRO A 99 -9.64 12.91 9.52
CA PRO A 99 -9.47 11.45 9.48
C PRO A 99 -9.02 10.91 10.84
N LEU A 100 -9.42 9.68 11.17
CA LEU A 100 -9.08 9.01 12.43
C LEU A 100 -7.58 8.77 12.62
N GLY A 101 -6.85 8.58 11.53
CA GLY A 101 -5.40 8.42 11.48
C GLY A 101 -4.79 9.24 10.37
N ILE A 102 -3.59 9.73 10.58
CA ILE A 102 -2.77 10.38 9.55
C ILE A 102 -1.31 10.37 9.99
N GLY A 103 -0.43 9.90 9.12
CA GLY A 103 1.01 9.95 9.37
C GLY A 103 1.54 11.39 9.46
N LYS A 104 2.47 11.62 10.40
CA LYS A 104 3.05 12.96 10.65
C LYS A 104 3.62 13.64 9.40
N HIS A 105 4.27 12.87 8.51
CA HIS A 105 4.82 13.41 7.26
C HIS A 105 3.70 13.93 6.36
N THR A 106 2.69 13.11 6.10
CA THR A 106 1.52 13.45 5.27
C THR A 106 0.79 14.67 5.82
N ASN A 107 0.53 14.69 7.13
CA ASN A 107 -0.09 15.83 7.82
C ASN A 107 0.67 17.13 7.59
N ASN A 108 2.00 17.12 7.74
CA ASN A 108 2.83 18.31 7.58
C ASN A 108 2.82 18.87 6.14
N VAL A 109 2.63 18.04 5.14
CA VAL A 109 2.51 18.47 3.75
C VAL A 109 1.09 18.96 3.46
N LEU A 110 0.07 18.23 3.86
CA LEU A 110 -1.34 18.57 3.59
C LEU A 110 -1.80 19.83 4.31
N CYS A 111 -1.21 20.19 5.47
CA CYS A 111 -1.57 21.42 6.19
C CYS A 111 -1.02 22.69 5.54
N MET A 112 -0.13 22.61 4.55
CA MET A 112 0.37 23.79 3.85
C MET A 112 -0.74 24.50 3.06
N GLY A 113 -0.73 25.84 3.09
CA GLY A 113 -1.80 26.65 2.49
C GLY A 113 -1.92 26.45 0.98
N ASP A 114 -0.78 26.35 0.28
CA ASP A 114 -0.72 26.26 -1.18
C ASP A 114 -0.72 24.80 -1.69
N TYR A 115 -1.10 23.82 -0.84
CA TYR A 115 -0.96 22.41 -1.18
C TYR A 115 -1.72 22.01 -2.45
N VAL A 116 -2.98 22.44 -2.60
CA VAL A 116 -3.81 22.05 -3.75
C VAL A 116 -3.27 22.61 -5.07
N GLU A 117 -2.77 23.84 -5.03
CA GLU A 117 -2.21 24.53 -6.19
C GLU A 117 -0.82 24.00 -6.56
N GLN A 118 0.00 23.65 -5.55
CA GLN A 118 1.40 23.32 -5.73
C GLN A 118 1.85 22.11 -4.86
N PRO A 119 1.23 20.94 -5.01
CA PRO A 119 1.44 19.81 -4.10
C PRO A 119 2.90 19.31 -4.12
N GLU A 120 3.52 19.18 -5.30
CA GLU A 120 4.91 18.75 -5.42
C GLU A 120 5.87 19.75 -4.78
N MET A 121 5.59 21.06 -4.88
CA MET A 121 6.42 22.07 -4.24
C MET A 121 6.31 22.01 -2.71
N CYS A 122 5.12 21.79 -2.17
CA CYS A 122 4.89 21.58 -0.74
C CYS A 122 5.64 20.32 -0.24
N SER A 123 5.54 19.23 -0.96
CA SER A 123 6.24 17.99 -0.68
C SER A 123 7.76 18.16 -0.68
N LYS A 124 8.31 18.85 -1.69
CA LYS A 124 9.73 19.18 -1.80
C LYS A 124 10.20 20.10 -0.67
N LEU A 125 9.38 21.09 -0.32
CA LEU A 125 9.67 22.01 0.77
C LEU A 125 9.78 21.25 2.10
N TRP A 126 8.83 20.35 2.40
CA TRP A 126 8.88 19.52 3.60
C TRP A 126 10.11 18.60 3.62
N TRP A 127 10.45 17.99 2.49
CA TRP A 127 11.66 17.17 2.35
C TRP A 127 12.92 17.97 2.69
N ASN A 128 13.04 19.22 2.22
CA ASN A 128 14.15 20.12 2.55
C ASN A 128 14.15 20.52 4.04
N ILE A 129 12.98 20.86 4.62
CA ILE A 129 12.84 21.19 6.05
C ILE A 129 13.30 20.01 6.91
N SER A 130 12.96 18.79 6.51
CA SER A 130 13.39 17.55 7.18
C SER A 130 14.87 17.20 6.94
N ARG A 131 15.64 18.09 6.28
CA ARG A 131 17.03 17.89 5.90
C ARG A 131 17.25 16.63 5.05
N GLN A 132 16.27 16.33 4.18
CA GLN A 132 16.28 15.18 3.27
C GLN A 132 16.35 13.81 4.01
N LYS A 133 15.89 13.77 5.25
CA LYS A 133 15.92 12.55 6.07
C LYS A 133 14.58 11.83 6.12
N SER A 134 13.47 12.54 5.86
CA SER A 134 12.14 11.96 5.94
C SER A 134 11.82 11.12 4.71
N ALA A 135 11.81 9.81 4.88
CA ALA A 135 11.39 8.84 3.87
C ALA A 135 10.33 7.90 4.46
N ALA A 136 9.20 8.49 4.82
CA ALA A 136 8.06 7.76 5.38
C ALA A 136 7.33 6.96 4.27
N ASN A 137 6.60 5.91 4.69
CA ASN A 137 5.90 5.00 3.80
C ASN A 137 4.52 5.49 3.33
N GLY A 138 4.06 6.66 3.80
CA GLY A 138 2.72 7.17 3.52
C GLY A 138 2.38 7.45 2.05
N ALA A 139 3.38 7.42 1.13
CA ALA A 139 3.10 7.36 -0.30
C ALA A 139 2.95 5.90 -0.78
N LEU A 140 3.83 5.01 -0.32
CA LEU A 140 3.86 3.60 -0.75
C LEU A 140 2.55 2.89 -0.38
N MET A 141 2.04 3.13 0.82
CA MET A 141 0.85 2.50 1.39
C MET A 141 -0.41 2.62 0.50
N ARG A 142 -0.50 3.66 -0.32
CA ARG A 142 -1.70 4.03 -1.09
C ARG A 142 -1.53 3.93 -2.62
N THR A 143 -0.31 3.66 -3.10
CA THR A 143 0.02 3.78 -4.54
C THR A 143 -0.27 2.51 -5.34
N SER A 144 -0.65 1.39 -4.70
CA SER A 144 -0.96 0.11 -5.35
C SER A 144 -1.93 0.22 -6.53
N VAL A 145 -2.96 1.04 -6.39
CA VAL A 145 -3.99 1.27 -7.42
C VAL A 145 -3.42 1.81 -8.74
N VAL A 146 -2.30 2.53 -8.70
CA VAL A 146 -1.62 3.05 -9.89
C VAL A 146 -1.08 1.92 -10.77
N GLY A 147 -0.67 0.80 -10.18
CA GLY A 147 -0.24 -0.40 -10.91
C GLY A 147 -1.36 -1.05 -11.76
N LEU A 148 -2.61 -0.68 -11.55
CA LEU A 148 -3.74 -1.18 -12.33
C LEU A 148 -4.01 -0.39 -13.62
N ALA A 149 -3.38 0.79 -13.80
CA ALA A 149 -3.53 1.58 -15.03
C ALA A 149 -2.88 0.88 -16.24
N THR A 150 -3.24 1.34 -17.45
CA THR A 150 -2.84 0.71 -18.70
C THR A 150 -1.59 1.31 -19.33
N SER A 151 -1.20 2.53 -18.96
CA SER A 151 -0.06 3.24 -19.55
C SER A 151 0.63 4.17 -18.54
N ASP A 152 1.86 4.56 -18.87
CA ASP A 152 2.65 5.57 -18.14
C ASP A 152 2.77 5.30 -16.62
N ILE A 153 2.88 4.02 -16.24
CA ILE A 153 2.83 3.58 -14.84
C ILE A 153 3.94 4.22 -14.01
N GLU A 154 5.17 4.26 -14.53
CA GLU A 154 6.31 4.86 -13.84
C GLU A 154 6.07 6.36 -13.59
N GLU A 155 5.64 7.10 -14.61
CA GLU A 155 5.36 8.54 -14.50
C GLU A 155 4.20 8.83 -13.56
N GLN A 156 3.13 8.06 -13.63
CA GLN A 156 1.98 8.20 -12.73
C GLN A 156 2.35 7.88 -11.28
N ALA A 157 3.14 6.83 -11.03
CA ALA A 157 3.61 6.47 -9.69
C ALA A 157 4.49 7.58 -9.09
N ILE A 158 5.40 8.16 -9.89
CA ILE A 158 6.24 9.29 -9.49
C ILE A 158 5.37 10.50 -9.12
N ALA A 159 4.43 10.87 -9.98
CA ALA A 159 3.58 12.04 -9.78
C ALA A 159 2.70 11.89 -8.53
N ILE A 160 2.06 10.74 -8.33
CA ILE A 160 1.20 10.46 -7.17
C ILE A 160 2.03 10.38 -5.87
N CYS A 161 3.22 9.78 -5.89
CA CYS A 161 4.13 9.77 -4.76
C CYS A 161 4.49 11.20 -4.33
N LYS A 162 4.89 12.03 -5.28
CA LYS A 162 5.36 13.39 -5.06
C LYS A 162 4.27 14.37 -4.62
N LEU A 163 3.00 13.99 -4.61
CA LEU A 163 1.96 14.79 -3.98
C LEU A 163 2.24 15.06 -2.49
N THR A 164 2.96 14.15 -1.81
CA THR A 164 3.32 14.32 -0.39
C THR A 164 4.74 13.87 -0.05
N HIS A 165 5.36 12.97 -0.82
CA HIS A 165 6.66 12.37 -0.52
C HIS A 165 7.65 12.59 -1.66
N TYR A 166 8.62 13.45 -1.45
CA TYR A 166 9.59 13.85 -2.49
C TYR A 166 10.90 13.04 -2.45
N ASP A 167 11.17 12.31 -1.36
CA ASP A 167 12.41 11.55 -1.18
C ASP A 167 12.56 10.46 -2.26
N PRO A 168 13.74 10.32 -2.93
CA PRO A 168 13.95 9.32 -3.98
C PRO A 168 13.68 7.88 -3.52
N ARG A 169 13.87 7.56 -2.23
CA ARG A 169 13.54 6.24 -1.66
C ARG A 169 12.04 5.98 -1.69
N CYS A 170 11.23 7.01 -1.38
CA CYS A 170 9.77 6.90 -1.45
C CYS A 170 9.32 6.73 -2.91
N VAL A 171 9.87 7.53 -3.81
CA VAL A 171 9.57 7.45 -5.25
C VAL A 171 9.93 6.06 -5.79
N GLY A 172 11.16 5.58 -5.53
CA GLY A 172 11.60 4.26 -5.98
C GLY A 172 10.76 3.12 -5.41
N SER A 173 10.35 3.21 -4.13
CA SER A 173 9.47 2.22 -3.50
C SER A 173 8.10 2.17 -4.18
N CYS A 174 7.48 3.33 -4.47
CA CYS A 174 6.20 3.41 -5.19
C CYS A 174 6.31 2.84 -6.60
N VAL A 175 7.37 3.19 -7.35
CA VAL A 175 7.58 2.68 -8.71
C VAL A 175 7.78 1.16 -8.71
N ILE A 176 8.57 0.62 -7.79
CA ILE A 176 8.78 -0.83 -7.67
C ILE A 176 7.45 -1.55 -7.41
N ALA A 177 6.70 -1.11 -6.39
CA ALA A 177 5.44 -1.75 -6.04
C ALA A 177 4.41 -1.71 -7.18
N THR A 178 4.28 -0.55 -7.85
CA THR A 178 3.36 -0.39 -8.99
C THR A 178 3.80 -1.19 -10.21
N ALA A 179 5.09 -1.27 -10.49
CA ALA A 179 5.63 -2.09 -11.59
C ALA A 179 5.37 -3.59 -11.36
N ILE A 180 5.55 -4.07 -10.13
CA ILE A 180 5.23 -5.47 -9.76
C ILE A 180 3.73 -5.74 -9.97
N ILE A 181 2.86 -4.89 -9.44
CA ILE A 181 1.40 -5.05 -9.57
C ILE A 181 0.98 -5.01 -11.04
N ASN A 182 1.52 -4.06 -11.82
CA ASN A 182 1.21 -3.95 -13.22
C ASN A 182 1.61 -5.20 -14.01
N ASN A 183 2.83 -5.70 -13.78
CA ASN A 183 3.29 -6.91 -14.46
C ASN A 183 2.46 -8.15 -14.08
N LEU A 184 2.10 -8.31 -12.82
CA LEU A 184 1.23 -9.39 -12.34
C LEU A 184 -0.16 -9.34 -12.97
N VAL A 185 -0.74 -8.13 -13.08
CA VAL A 185 -2.12 -7.95 -13.56
C VAL A 185 -2.21 -8.07 -15.07
N TRP A 186 -1.34 -7.38 -15.80
CA TRP A 186 -1.47 -7.26 -17.26
C TRP A 186 -0.70 -8.34 -18.03
N ASN A 187 0.45 -8.77 -17.53
CA ASN A 187 1.32 -9.76 -18.17
C ASN A 187 1.21 -11.16 -17.56
N GLU A 188 0.58 -11.28 -16.39
CA GLU A 188 0.48 -12.55 -15.63
C GLU A 188 1.86 -13.17 -15.33
N ASP A 189 2.88 -12.31 -15.15
CA ASP A 189 4.28 -12.72 -14.99
C ASP A 189 4.92 -12.06 -13.76
N LEU A 190 6.03 -12.64 -13.30
CA LEU A 190 6.79 -12.17 -12.15
C LEU A 190 7.97 -11.31 -12.63
N LEU A 191 8.12 -10.13 -12.04
CA LEU A 191 9.39 -9.40 -12.17
C LEU A 191 10.49 -10.15 -11.40
N SER A 192 11.62 -10.35 -12.06
CA SER A 192 12.77 -11.01 -11.44
C SER A 192 13.44 -10.10 -10.40
N TYR A 193 14.24 -10.69 -9.53
CA TYR A 193 15.09 -9.97 -8.59
C TYR A 193 15.96 -8.90 -9.28
N ASP A 194 16.57 -9.23 -10.41
CA ASP A 194 17.42 -8.31 -11.16
C ASP A 194 16.63 -7.17 -11.83
N ASP A 195 15.41 -7.43 -12.30
CA ASP A 195 14.53 -6.40 -12.83
C ASP A 195 14.17 -5.37 -11.75
N ILE A 196 13.80 -5.84 -10.55
CA ILE A 196 13.46 -4.97 -9.42
C ILE A 196 14.67 -4.14 -8.99
N LYS A 197 15.87 -4.73 -8.92
CA LYS A 197 17.11 -3.97 -8.64
C LYS A 197 17.45 -2.95 -9.74
N SER A 198 17.15 -3.27 -10.98
CA SER A 198 17.36 -2.35 -12.11
C SER A 198 16.44 -1.13 -12.02
N ILE A 199 15.21 -1.32 -11.57
CA ILE A 199 14.30 -0.20 -11.27
C ILE A 199 14.85 0.63 -10.09
N ALA A 200 15.23 -0.01 -9.00
CA ALA A 200 15.72 0.67 -7.79
C ALA A 200 16.91 1.61 -8.07
N ARG A 201 17.89 1.15 -8.87
CA ARG A 201 19.09 1.92 -9.24
C ARG A 201 18.80 3.24 -9.95
N LYS A 202 17.63 3.39 -10.59
CA LYS A 202 17.23 4.65 -11.21
C LYS A 202 16.91 5.75 -10.19
N TYR A 203 16.63 5.37 -8.94
CA TYR A 203 16.13 6.28 -7.91
C TYR A 203 17.11 6.46 -6.76
N ASP A 204 17.47 5.38 -6.06
CA ASP A 204 18.34 5.46 -4.89
C ASP A 204 18.99 4.10 -4.59
N ASP A 205 20.32 4.06 -4.53
CA ASP A 205 21.06 2.83 -4.26
C ASP A 205 20.79 2.23 -2.87
N ARG A 206 20.32 3.03 -1.91
CA ARG A 206 19.93 2.54 -0.57
C ARG A 206 18.74 1.55 -0.62
N ILE A 207 17.96 1.55 -1.68
CA ILE A 207 16.86 0.58 -1.87
C ILE A 207 17.41 -0.84 -2.06
N ILE A 208 18.61 -0.96 -2.63
CA ILE A 208 19.20 -2.26 -2.99
C ILE A 208 19.39 -3.18 -1.79
N GLU A 209 19.92 -2.65 -0.69
CA GLU A 209 20.16 -3.45 0.53
C GLU A 209 18.85 -4.04 1.11
N TRP A 210 17.72 -3.34 0.99
CA TRP A 210 16.41 -3.79 1.47
C TRP A 210 15.78 -4.82 0.52
N ILE A 211 16.03 -4.71 -0.78
CA ILE A 211 15.69 -5.74 -1.76
C ILE A 211 16.48 -7.02 -1.47
N ASP A 212 17.80 -6.88 -1.24
CA ASP A 212 18.69 -7.99 -0.93
C ASP A 212 18.29 -8.68 0.39
N ALA A 213 17.97 -7.90 1.42
CA ALA A 213 17.47 -8.42 2.68
C ALA A 213 16.16 -9.21 2.49
N ALA A 214 15.19 -8.65 1.78
CA ALA A 214 13.92 -9.33 1.52
C ALA A 214 14.08 -10.64 0.74
N TYR A 215 14.92 -10.63 -0.28
CA TYR A 215 15.14 -11.81 -1.13
C TYR A 215 15.87 -12.96 -0.41
N ASN A 216 16.89 -12.61 0.41
CA ASN A 216 17.75 -13.61 1.05
C ASN A 216 17.24 -14.08 2.42
N SER A 217 16.28 -13.39 3.03
CA SER A 217 15.75 -13.77 4.34
C SER A 217 14.84 -14.97 4.26
N GLN A 218 15.20 -16.05 4.96
CA GLN A 218 14.38 -17.26 5.03
C GLN A 218 13.07 -17.08 5.80
N ASN A 219 13.05 -16.11 6.73
CA ASN A 219 11.90 -15.79 7.55
C ASN A 219 11.71 -14.26 7.57
N ILE A 220 10.47 -13.80 7.50
CA ILE A 220 10.12 -12.38 7.55
C ILE A 220 10.63 -11.70 8.83
N SER A 221 10.71 -12.43 9.93
CA SER A 221 11.23 -11.92 11.21
C SER A 221 12.68 -11.43 11.16
N MET A 222 13.45 -11.82 10.14
CA MET A 222 14.80 -11.31 9.89
C MET A 222 14.81 -9.86 9.37
N LEU A 223 13.65 -9.31 9.00
CA LEU A 223 13.51 -7.93 8.54
C LEU A 223 13.30 -6.93 9.68
N ASP A 224 13.15 -7.40 10.92
CA ASP A 224 12.96 -6.58 12.13
C ASP A 224 11.91 -5.47 11.95
N LEU A 225 10.69 -5.86 11.49
CA LEU A 225 9.63 -4.92 11.13
C LEU A 225 9.12 -4.10 12.32
N ASP A 226 9.33 -4.58 13.54
CA ASP A 226 8.95 -3.95 14.81
C ASP A 226 10.04 -3.04 15.42
N GLU A 227 11.14 -2.76 14.69
CA GLU A 227 12.21 -1.90 15.17
C GLU A 227 11.71 -0.45 15.36
N PRO A 228 11.69 0.10 16.60
CA PRO A 228 10.94 1.32 16.93
C PRO A 228 11.41 2.58 16.20
N TYR A 229 12.70 2.70 15.89
CA TYR A 229 13.26 3.91 15.27
C TYR A 229 13.04 3.99 13.76
N SER A 230 12.59 2.90 13.15
CA SER A 230 12.35 2.82 11.72
C SER A 230 10.94 2.34 11.34
N MET A 231 10.02 2.27 12.30
CA MET A 231 8.58 2.14 12.01
C MET A 231 8.16 3.27 11.06
N GLY A 232 7.38 2.95 10.04
CA GLY A 232 6.94 3.90 9.02
C GLY A 232 8.03 4.28 7.99
N TYR A 233 9.19 3.60 7.97
CA TYR A 233 10.20 3.82 6.94
C TYR A 233 9.85 3.08 5.64
N THR A 234 9.81 3.83 4.52
CA THR A 234 9.34 3.29 3.22
C THR A 234 10.08 2.04 2.77
N LEU A 235 11.40 1.93 3.04
CA LEU A 235 12.18 0.76 2.61
C LEU A 235 11.90 -0.47 3.48
N ARG A 236 11.49 -0.29 4.72
CA ARG A 236 11.07 -1.38 5.59
C ARG A 236 9.73 -1.97 5.10
N THR A 237 8.78 -1.11 4.82
CA THR A 237 7.50 -1.53 4.21
C THR A 237 7.71 -2.19 2.85
N LEU A 238 8.58 -1.63 1.99
CA LEU A 238 8.92 -2.26 0.71
C LEU A 238 9.54 -3.65 0.92
N SER A 239 10.47 -3.80 1.86
CA SER A 239 11.11 -5.10 2.12
C SER A 239 10.12 -6.15 2.61
N ALA A 240 9.16 -5.79 3.48
CA ALA A 240 8.09 -6.68 3.91
C ALA A 240 7.23 -7.16 2.73
N ALA A 241 6.84 -6.22 1.86
CA ALA A 241 6.04 -6.53 0.67
C ALA A 241 6.81 -7.41 -0.34
N LEU A 242 8.09 -7.14 -0.56
CA LEU A 242 8.95 -7.95 -1.43
C LEU A 242 9.20 -9.35 -0.85
N TRP A 243 9.40 -9.46 0.46
CA TRP A 243 9.51 -10.77 1.09
C TRP A 243 8.24 -11.61 0.85
N CYS A 244 7.08 -11.02 1.08
CA CYS A 244 5.81 -11.68 0.80
C CYS A 244 5.67 -12.06 -0.69
N TYR A 245 6.08 -11.18 -1.59
CA TYR A 245 6.05 -11.43 -3.03
C TYR A 245 6.85 -12.68 -3.43
N TRP A 246 8.04 -12.88 -2.87
CA TRP A 246 8.91 -14.00 -3.23
C TRP A 246 8.62 -15.28 -2.43
N HIS A 247 8.30 -15.16 -1.16
CA HIS A 247 8.32 -16.31 -0.24
C HIS A 247 6.93 -16.80 0.20
N SER A 248 5.87 -15.97 0.05
CA SER A 248 4.54 -16.43 0.48
C SER A 248 3.95 -17.45 -0.50
N PRO A 249 3.51 -18.63 0.02
CA PRO A 249 2.91 -19.67 -0.80
C PRO A 249 1.43 -19.40 -1.12
N SER A 250 0.77 -18.51 -0.37
CA SER A 250 -0.63 -18.10 -0.56
C SER A 250 -0.87 -16.69 -0.04
N PHE A 251 -2.03 -16.13 -0.38
CA PHE A 251 -2.48 -14.84 0.17
C PHE A 251 -2.58 -14.89 1.69
N GLU A 252 -3.22 -15.91 2.25
CA GLU A 252 -3.50 -16.03 3.68
C GLU A 252 -2.21 -16.20 4.51
N GLU A 253 -1.27 -17.02 4.04
CA GLU A 253 0.01 -17.19 4.73
C GLU A 253 0.87 -15.92 4.69
N GLY A 254 0.84 -15.17 3.58
CA GLY A 254 1.54 -13.89 3.50
C GLY A 254 0.93 -12.84 4.42
N LEU A 255 -0.40 -12.70 4.41
CA LEU A 255 -1.13 -11.82 5.33
C LEU A 255 -0.81 -12.16 6.79
N PHE A 256 -0.89 -13.45 7.17
CA PHE A 256 -0.59 -13.91 8.52
C PHE A 256 0.86 -13.58 8.92
N SER A 257 1.81 -13.84 8.03
CA SER A 257 3.22 -13.61 8.30
C SER A 257 3.50 -12.12 8.59
N VAL A 258 3.03 -11.20 7.74
CA VAL A 258 3.34 -9.79 7.87
C VAL A 258 2.62 -9.14 9.06
N VAL A 259 1.36 -9.47 9.29
CA VAL A 259 0.57 -8.91 10.40
C VAL A 259 1.16 -9.29 11.76
N ASN A 260 1.69 -10.50 11.91
CA ASN A 260 2.21 -10.97 13.20
C ASN A 260 3.66 -10.55 13.49
N GLU A 261 4.27 -9.75 12.63
CA GLU A 261 5.56 -9.12 12.94
C GLU A 261 5.43 -7.84 13.79
N GLY A 262 4.24 -7.24 13.86
CA GLY A 262 4.06 -5.97 14.56
C GLY A 262 4.66 -4.76 13.81
N GLY A 263 5.10 -3.76 14.54
CA GLY A 263 5.63 -2.53 13.95
C GLY A 263 4.53 -1.72 13.26
N ASP A 264 4.79 -1.22 12.07
CA ASP A 264 3.82 -0.52 11.22
C ASP A 264 3.02 -1.53 10.40
N ALA A 265 2.30 -2.40 11.13
CA ALA A 265 1.77 -3.64 10.58
C ALA A 265 0.61 -3.43 9.60
N ASP A 266 -0.21 -2.41 9.79
CA ASP A 266 -1.28 -2.02 8.86
C ASP A 266 -0.70 -1.62 7.51
N THR A 267 0.24 -0.69 7.48
CA THR A 267 0.92 -0.26 6.25
C THR A 267 1.71 -1.40 5.60
N ASN A 268 2.49 -2.15 6.39
CA ASN A 268 3.26 -3.27 5.86
C ASN A 268 2.35 -4.32 5.21
N ALA A 269 1.22 -4.63 5.85
CA ALA A 269 0.26 -5.60 5.33
C ALA A 269 -0.58 -5.03 4.17
N ALA A 270 -0.93 -3.73 4.18
CA ALA A 270 -1.62 -3.11 3.06
C ALA A 270 -0.84 -3.26 1.75
N VAL A 271 0.45 -2.91 1.76
CA VAL A 271 1.31 -3.01 0.56
C VAL A 271 1.58 -4.47 0.18
N ALA A 272 1.92 -5.31 1.15
CA ALA A 272 2.17 -6.73 0.89
C ALA A 272 0.95 -7.44 0.31
N CYS A 273 -0.23 -7.23 0.90
CA CYS A 273 -1.46 -7.89 0.47
C CYS A 273 -2.03 -7.32 -0.83
N ALA A 274 -1.73 -6.06 -1.19
CA ALA A 274 -2.01 -5.55 -2.53
C ALA A 274 -1.24 -6.36 -3.60
N ILE A 275 0.05 -6.60 -3.38
CA ILE A 275 0.88 -7.41 -4.28
C ILE A 275 0.44 -8.88 -4.27
N LEU A 276 0.18 -9.47 -3.10
CA LEU A 276 -0.30 -10.85 -3.00
C LEU A 276 -1.66 -11.05 -3.67
N GLY A 277 -2.57 -10.09 -3.51
CA GLY A 277 -3.87 -10.12 -4.17
C GLY A 277 -3.75 -10.03 -5.69
N ALA A 278 -2.84 -9.20 -6.21
CA ALA A 278 -2.51 -9.17 -7.64
C ALA A 278 -1.88 -10.49 -8.12
N LYS A 279 -1.06 -11.12 -7.27
CA LYS A 279 -0.36 -12.38 -7.58
C LYS A 279 -1.29 -13.58 -7.62
N PHE A 280 -2.15 -13.72 -6.62
CA PHE A 280 -2.97 -14.91 -6.42
C PHE A 280 -4.42 -14.76 -6.91
N GLY A 281 -4.93 -13.52 -7.04
CA GLY A 281 -6.30 -13.22 -7.41
C GLY A 281 -7.25 -13.05 -6.22
N TYR A 282 -8.44 -12.55 -6.51
CA TYR A 282 -9.50 -12.31 -5.53
C TYR A 282 -10.20 -13.59 -5.07
N ASP A 283 -10.40 -14.52 -5.99
CA ASP A 283 -11.19 -15.74 -5.73
C ASP A 283 -10.54 -16.66 -4.69
N VAL A 284 -9.21 -16.54 -4.46
CA VAL A 284 -8.50 -17.30 -3.43
C VAL A 284 -8.46 -16.62 -2.06
N ILE A 285 -8.88 -15.35 -1.99
CA ILE A 285 -8.96 -14.65 -0.71
C ILE A 285 -10.08 -15.28 0.14
N PRO A 286 -9.79 -15.72 1.39
CA PRO A 286 -10.83 -16.30 2.23
C PRO A 286 -12.01 -15.35 2.43
N LYS A 287 -13.21 -15.83 2.15
CA LYS A 287 -14.46 -15.02 2.18
C LYS A 287 -14.66 -14.28 3.50
N TYR A 288 -14.16 -14.85 4.60
CA TYR A 288 -14.24 -14.24 5.90
C TYR A 288 -13.67 -12.82 5.91
N TYR A 289 -12.49 -12.60 5.33
CA TYR A 289 -11.85 -11.28 5.31
C TYR A 289 -12.69 -10.28 4.50
N ILE A 290 -13.25 -10.73 3.39
CA ILE A 290 -14.01 -9.88 2.48
C ILE A 290 -15.31 -9.41 3.15
N VAL A 291 -16.14 -10.35 3.64
CA VAL A 291 -17.49 -10.03 4.14
C VAL A 291 -17.48 -9.33 5.50
N ASN A 292 -16.35 -9.34 6.21
CA ASN A 292 -16.20 -8.68 7.50
C ASN A 292 -15.38 -7.38 7.41
N LEU A 293 -15.01 -6.92 6.20
CA LEU A 293 -14.53 -5.55 6.03
C LEU A 293 -15.64 -4.57 6.41
N TYR A 294 -15.28 -3.53 7.15
CA TYR A 294 -16.23 -2.47 7.49
C TYR A 294 -16.73 -1.78 6.23
N ASN A 295 -18.04 -1.65 6.11
CA ASN A 295 -18.70 -1.04 4.95
C ASN A 295 -18.30 -1.69 3.59
N GLU A 296 -18.09 -3.01 3.58
CA GLU A 296 -17.73 -3.80 2.38
C GLU A 296 -18.61 -3.51 1.15
N PRO A 297 -19.94 -3.40 1.26
CA PRO A 297 -20.77 -3.14 0.07
C PRO A 297 -20.45 -1.81 -0.62
N MET A 298 -20.13 -0.75 0.14
CA MET A 298 -19.69 0.53 -0.43
C MET A 298 -18.34 0.38 -1.11
N TYR A 299 -17.36 -0.22 -0.40
CA TYR A 299 -16.02 -0.47 -0.92
C TYR A 299 -16.07 -1.25 -2.23
N ARG A 300 -16.80 -2.35 -2.27
CA ARG A 300 -17.01 -3.17 -3.46
C ARG A 300 -17.55 -2.37 -4.64
N ASN A 301 -18.54 -1.54 -4.41
CA ASN A 301 -19.14 -0.72 -5.47
C ASN A 301 -18.13 0.25 -6.07
N VAL A 302 -17.37 0.95 -5.22
CA VAL A 302 -16.34 1.90 -5.65
C VAL A 302 -15.25 1.20 -6.46
N VAL A 303 -14.72 0.08 -5.94
CA VAL A 303 -13.67 -0.72 -6.59
C VAL A 303 -14.14 -1.29 -7.93
N GLN A 304 -15.36 -1.82 -8.01
CA GLN A 304 -15.90 -2.36 -9.25
C GLN A 304 -16.11 -1.28 -10.32
N ASN A 305 -16.56 -0.09 -9.93
CA ASN A 305 -16.71 1.03 -10.84
C ASN A 305 -15.36 1.46 -11.42
N PHE A 306 -14.33 1.57 -10.59
CA PHE A 306 -12.98 1.87 -11.05
C PHE A 306 -12.44 0.82 -12.02
N ILE A 307 -12.54 -0.47 -11.69
CA ILE A 307 -12.08 -1.55 -12.57
C ILE A 307 -12.79 -1.49 -13.92
N ASN A 308 -14.10 -1.21 -13.93
CA ASN A 308 -14.83 -1.06 -15.18
C ASN A 308 -14.31 0.13 -16.02
N GLN A 309 -13.94 1.25 -15.38
CA GLN A 309 -13.34 2.40 -16.08
C GLN A 309 -11.97 2.02 -16.68
N VAL A 310 -11.10 1.32 -15.93
CA VAL A 310 -9.80 0.85 -16.42
C VAL A 310 -9.96 -0.08 -17.63
N LEU A 311 -10.87 -1.06 -17.54
CA LEU A 311 -11.11 -2.02 -18.62
C LEU A 311 -11.76 -1.39 -19.85
N ASN A 312 -12.52 -0.31 -19.70
CA ASN A 312 -13.06 0.44 -20.83
C ASN A 312 -11.95 1.28 -21.51
N ALA A 313 -11.11 1.95 -20.73
CA ALA A 313 -9.98 2.69 -21.26
C ALA A 313 -8.99 1.79 -22.04
N GLU A 314 -8.75 0.57 -21.59
CA GLU A 314 -7.91 -0.41 -22.30
C GLU A 314 -8.47 -0.75 -23.69
N ARG A 315 -9.81 -0.93 -23.79
CA ARG A 315 -10.47 -1.24 -25.06
C ARG A 315 -10.44 -0.11 -26.08
N GLU A 316 -10.32 1.13 -25.63
CA GLU A 316 -10.24 2.31 -26.52
C GLU A 316 -8.82 2.52 -27.08
N ILE A 317 -7.80 1.94 -26.47
CA ILE A 317 -6.38 2.04 -26.86
C ILE A 317 -5.97 0.88 -27.81
N GLY A 318 -6.60 -0.30 -27.69
CA GLY A 318 -6.33 -1.51 -28.48
C GLY A 318 -7.22 -1.64 -29.69
#